data_0781a0a75d8a1409bffac253141692b3
#
_entry.id   0781a0a75d8a1409bffac253141692b3
#
_cell.length_a   1.000
_cell.length_b   1.000
_cell.length_c   1.000
_cell.angle_alpha   90.00
_cell.angle_beta   90.00
_cell.angle_gamma   90.00
#
_symmetry.space_group_name_H-M   'P 1'
#
loop_
_entity.id
_entity.type
_entity.pdbx_description
1 polymer ?
#
loop_
_entity_poly.entity_id
_entity_poly.type
_entity_poly.pdbx_seq_one_letter_code
_entity_poly.pdbx_strand_id
1 'polypeptide(L)' 'MDTLLPIRFVARRLRVTVAWLRAEALAGRVPHLNAGGRILMNLATVEKALAERAAREGVRR' A
#
# COMPACT_ATOMS: atom_id res chain seq x y z
N MET A 1 -15.12 8.72 4.10
CA MET A 1 -14.36 8.82 5.36
C MET A 1 -13.17 7.88 5.33
N ASP A 2 -12.03 8.38 5.71
CA ASP A 2 -10.80 7.61 5.63
C ASP A 2 -10.70 6.65 6.79
N THR A 3 -10.58 5.39 6.47
CA THR A 3 -10.42 4.33 7.46
C THR A 3 -9.03 3.74 7.32
N LEU A 4 -8.30 3.73 8.42
CA LEU A 4 -6.98 3.09 8.43
C LEU A 4 -7.15 1.64 8.82
N LEU A 5 -6.60 0.76 7.99
CA LEU A 5 -6.70 -0.68 8.17
C LEU A 5 -5.33 -1.29 8.40
N PRO A 6 -5.26 -2.37 9.16
CA PRO A 6 -3.99 -3.10 9.28
C PRO A 6 -3.50 -3.56 7.91
N ILE A 7 -2.18 -3.55 7.75
CA ILE A 7 -1.56 -3.88 6.48
C ILE A 7 -2.01 -5.23 5.92
N ARG A 8 -2.28 -6.22 6.78
CA ARG A 8 -2.66 -7.54 6.30
C ARG A 8 -3.98 -7.52 5.53
N PHE A 9 -4.91 -6.66 5.93
CA PHE A 9 -6.19 -6.55 5.21
C PHE A 9 -6.00 -5.84 3.88
N VAL A 10 -5.18 -4.81 3.87
CA VAL A 10 -4.90 -4.08 2.63
C VAL A 10 -4.18 -4.98 1.64
N ALA A 11 -3.19 -5.73 2.10
CA ALA A 11 -2.47 -6.66 1.25
C ALA A 11 -3.40 -7.70 0.63
N ARG A 12 -4.32 -8.22 1.43
CA ARG A 12 -5.28 -9.21 0.94
C ARG A 12 -6.17 -8.63 -0.15
N ARG A 13 -6.67 -7.42 0.08
CA ARG A 13 -7.54 -6.76 -0.89
C ARG A 13 -6.79 -6.46 -2.19
N LEU A 14 -5.52 -6.13 -2.09
CA LEU A 14 -4.70 -5.82 -3.26
C LEU A 14 -4.08 -7.06 -3.90
N ARG A 15 -4.23 -8.20 -3.25
CA ARG A 15 -3.69 -9.49 -3.74
C ARG A 15 -2.18 -9.46 -3.86
N VAL A 16 -1.54 -8.84 -2.89
CA VAL A 16 -0.08 -8.85 -2.78
C VAL A 16 0.29 -9.46 -1.44
N THR A 17 1.55 -9.81 -1.28
CA THR A 17 2.01 -10.35 -0.01
C THR A 17 2.17 -9.23 1.02
N VAL A 18 1.97 -9.56 2.29
CA VAL A 18 2.19 -8.61 3.37
C VAL A 18 3.66 -8.18 3.37
N ALA A 19 4.57 -9.12 3.15
CA ALA A 19 6.00 -8.83 3.15
C ALA A 19 6.36 -7.78 2.08
N TRP A 20 5.80 -7.96 0.88
CA TRP A 20 6.05 -7.00 -0.20
C TRP A 20 5.50 -5.62 0.14
N LEU A 21 4.25 -5.58 0.61
CA LEU A 21 3.60 -4.30 0.91
C LEU A 21 4.29 -3.59 2.07
N ARG A 22 4.72 -4.35 3.08
CA ARG A 22 5.45 -3.77 4.19
C ARG A 22 6.77 -3.16 3.74
N ALA A 23 7.50 -3.88 2.89
CA ALA A 23 8.78 -3.38 2.38
C ALA A 23 8.58 -2.09 1.59
N GLU A 24 7.52 -2.03 0.78
CA GLU A 24 7.23 -0.82 0.00
C GLU A 24 6.86 0.34 0.91
N ALA A 25 6.08 0.07 1.97
CA ALA A 25 5.71 1.11 2.92
C ALA A 25 6.93 1.65 3.65
N LEU A 26 7.78 0.77 4.16
CA LEU A 26 8.96 1.18 4.90
C LEU A 26 9.97 1.90 4.02
N ALA A 27 9.96 1.62 2.74
CA ALA A 27 10.82 2.32 1.78
C ALA A 27 10.25 3.68 1.37
N GLY A 28 9.05 4.01 1.85
CA GLY A 28 8.43 5.29 1.54
C GLY A 28 7.76 5.36 0.18
N ARG A 29 7.54 4.21 -0.46
CA ARG A 29 6.91 4.19 -1.78
C ARG A 29 5.40 4.04 -1.73
N VAL A 30 4.85 3.69 -0.58
CA VAL A 30 3.41 3.50 -0.39
C VAL A 30 2.97 4.29 0.83
N PRO A 31 1.90 5.10 0.72
CA PRO A 31 1.41 5.87 1.87
C PRO A 31 0.99 4.95 3.00
N HIS A 32 1.40 5.29 4.20
CA HIS A 32 1.07 4.49 5.39
C HIS A 32 1.23 5.32 6.65
N LEU A 33 0.72 4.77 7.75
CA LEU A 33 0.93 5.34 9.08
C LEU A 33 1.57 4.25 9.95
N ASN A 34 2.69 4.59 10.58
CA ASN A 34 3.32 3.69 11.53
C ASN A 34 2.84 4.07 12.93
N ALA A 35 1.95 3.26 13.48
CA ALA A 35 1.34 3.52 14.77
C ALA A 35 1.86 2.52 15.80
N GLY A 36 2.93 2.89 16.48
CA GLY A 36 3.48 2.04 17.54
C GLY A 36 3.94 0.67 17.04
N GLY A 37 4.60 0.65 15.90
CA GLY A 37 5.07 -0.61 15.31
C GLY A 37 4.06 -1.29 14.41
N ARG A 38 2.84 -0.78 14.37
CA ARG A 38 1.81 -1.28 13.46
C ARG A 38 1.72 -0.41 12.24
N ILE A 39 1.67 -1.03 11.08
CA ILE A 39 1.51 -0.29 9.84
C ILE A 39 0.05 -0.30 9.45
N LEU A 40 -0.52 0.90 9.35
CA LEU A 40 -1.91 1.09 8.97
C LEU A 40 -1.96 1.83 7.65
N MET A 41 -2.96 1.51 6.83
CA MET A 41 -3.07 2.10 5.52
C MET A 41 -4.51 2.40 5.17
N ASN A 42 -4.71 3.45 4.38
CA ASN A 42 -6.02 3.74 3.78
C ASN A 42 -6.06 3.01 2.45
N LEU A 43 -6.98 2.06 2.32
CA LEU A 43 -7.04 1.21 1.12
C LEU A 43 -7.18 2.04 -0.16
N ALA A 44 -8.09 3.01 -0.16
CA ALA A 44 -8.32 3.80 -1.36
C ALA A 44 -7.07 4.59 -1.77
N THR A 45 -6.37 5.16 -0.79
CA THR A 45 -5.15 5.90 -1.05
C THR A 45 -4.05 5.00 -1.61
N VAL A 46 -3.91 3.81 -1.03
CA VAL A 46 -2.90 2.86 -1.50
C VAL A 46 -3.23 2.37 -2.90
N GLU A 47 -4.50 2.07 -3.15
CA GLU A 47 -4.93 1.65 -4.48
C GLU A 47 -4.60 2.71 -5.53
N LYS A 48 -4.86 3.96 -5.20
CA LYS A 48 -4.57 5.05 -6.13
C LYS A 48 -3.07 5.15 -6.38
N ALA A 49 -2.26 5.09 -5.34
CA ALA A 49 -0.82 5.18 -5.47
C ALA A 49 -0.27 4.05 -6.34
N LEU A 50 -0.76 2.83 -6.13
CA LEU A 50 -0.29 1.69 -6.90
C LEU A 50 -0.80 1.71 -8.33
N ALA A 51 -2.01 2.21 -8.55
CA ALA A 51 -2.55 2.34 -9.90
C ALA A 51 -1.73 3.33 -10.72
N GLU A 52 -1.38 4.47 -10.11
CA GLU A 52 -0.54 5.46 -10.79
C GLU A 52 0.84 4.91 -11.10
N ARG A 53 1.39 4.15 -10.17
CA ARG A 53 2.70 3.52 -10.36
C ARG A 53 2.63 2.48 -11.48
N ALA A 54 1.58 1.68 -11.50
CA ALA A 54 1.40 0.68 -12.54
C ALA A 54 1.27 1.32 -13.92
N ALA A 55 0.56 2.45 -13.99
CA ALA A 55 0.40 3.15 -15.26
C ALA A 55 1.75 3.63 -15.78
N ARG A 56 2.60 4.14 -14.89
CA ARG A 56 3.93 4.60 -15.29
C ARG A 56 4.82 3.45 -15.71
N GLU A 57 4.79 2.35 -14.96
CA GLU A 57 5.65 1.20 -15.26
C GLU A 57 5.13 0.40 -16.44
N GLY A 58 3.81 0.31 -16.56
CA GLY A 58 3.19 -0.49 -17.61
C GLY A 58 3.43 0.04 -19.00
N VAL A 59 3.52 1.36 -19.14
CA VAL A 59 3.71 1.94 -20.48
C VAL A 59 5.12 1.74 -21.03
N ARG A 60 6.00 1.21 -20.23
CA ARG A 60 7.38 1.01 -20.69
C ARG A 60 7.54 -0.23 -21.55
N ARG A 61 6.53 -1.01 -21.63
CA ARG A 61 6.56 -2.26 -22.36
C ARG A 61 6.48 -2.06 -23.86
#